data_cca719c32ebe70669a6251fd9b708eda
#
_entry.id   cca719c32ebe70669a6251fd9b708eda
#
_cell.length_a   1.000
_cell.length_b   1.000
_cell.length_c   1.000
_cell.angle_alpha   90.00
_cell.angle_beta   90.00
_cell.angle_gamma   90.00
#
_symmetry.space_group_name_H-M   'P 1'
#
loop_
_entity.id
_entity.type
_entity.pdbx_description
1 polymer ?
#
loop_
_entity_poly.entity_id
_entity_poly.type
_entity_poly.pdbx_seq_one_letter_code
_entity_poly.pdbx_strand_id
1 'polypeptide(L)'
;VVHLLCEQGYKPTLFYIKIGMDGTEYMDCSAEEDIELSTATARKYGLSLEVVDLHREYWDNVAAYAIDKIKKGLTPNPDVMCNKLIKFGCFEQRIGKDFDYTATGHYATTLQRNGKTWLGTAKDPVKDQTDFLAQIDYLQVSKLLFPIGGLMKHEVREIALNAGLPSARRKDSQGICFLGKINYNDFVRRFLGEKEGMIIELETGKKLGTHRGYWFHTIGQRKGLGLSGGPWFVIKKDIQENIIYVSRGYGVKTQYGNELRINDFHFITDNPWQSAGKEIDITFKIRHTPEFTKGKLVQE
;
A
#
# COMPACT_ATOMS: atom_id res chain seq x y z
N VAL A 1 8.73 -9.78 -14.39
CA VAL A 1 7.52 -10.58 -14.56
C VAL A 1 7.43 -11.12 -15.97
N VAL A 2 7.27 -10.29 -17.00
CA VAL A 2 7.09 -10.73 -18.40
C VAL A 2 8.18 -11.70 -18.84
N HIS A 3 9.46 -11.34 -18.65
CA HIS A 3 10.59 -12.21 -18.99
C HIS A 3 10.46 -13.59 -18.34
N LEU A 4 10.22 -13.66 -17.03
CA LEU A 4 10.11 -14.92 -16.29
C LEU A 4 8.95 -15.79 -16.75
N LEU A 5 7.83 -15.19 -17.15
CA LEU A 5 6.71 -15.92 -17.71
C LEU A 5 7.02 -16.46 -19.11
N CYS A 6 7.67 -15.65 -19.95
CA CYS A 6 8.07 -16.08 -21.28
C CYS A 6 9.10 -17.22 -21.25
N GLU A 7 10.08 -17.18 -20.34
CA GLU A 7 11.05 -18.27 -20.10
C GLU A 7 10.36 -19.59 -19.68
N GLN A 8 9.21 -19.49 -19.02
CA GLN A 8 8.37 -20.64 -18.65
C GLN A 8 7.43 -21.09 -19.79
N GLY A 9 7.50 -20.45 -20.97
CA GLY A 9 6.70 -20.79 -22.14
C GLY A 9 5.32 -20.13 -22.20
N TYR A 10 4.99 -19.23 -21.26
CA TYR A 10 3.73 -18.48 -21.32
C TYR A 10 3.80 -17.33 -22.34
N LYS A 11 2.65 -16.98 -22.89
CA LYS A 11 2.46 -15.81 -23.76
C LYS A 11 1.45 -14.84 -23.13
N PRO A 12 1.87 -14.05 -22.13
CA PRO A 12 0.94 -13.16 -21.43
C PRO A 12 0.51 -11.98 -22.31
N THR A 13 -0.74 -11.56 -22.17
CA THR A 13 -1.19 -10.24 -22.62
C THR A 13 -0.82 -9.22 -21.56
N LEU A 14 -0.21 -8.11 -21.94
CA LEU A 14 0.16 -7.04 -21.04
C LEU A 14 -0.95 -6.01 -20.96
N PHE A 15 -1.22 -5.57 -19.74
CA PHE A 15 -2.17 -4.49 -19.48
C PHE A 15 -1.51 -3.37 -18.67
N TYR A 16 -1.67 -2.14 -19.13
CA TYR A 16 -1.33 -0.95 -18.36
C TYR A 16 -2.62 -0.34 -17.81
N ILE A 17 -2.77 -0.34 -16.49
CA ILE A 17 -3.93 0.29 -15.83
C ILE A 17 -3.63 1.76 -15.68
N LYS A 18 -4.33 2.60 -16.46
CA LYS A 18 -4.25 4.05 -16.37
C LYS A 18 -5.14 4.51 -15.21
N ILE A 19 -4.48 5.09 -14.20
CA ILE A 19 -5.09 5.77 -13.06
C ILE A 19 -4.33 7.10 -12.91
N GLY A 20 -4.94 8.08 -12.30
CA GLY A 20 -4.25 9.36 -12.09
C GLY A 20 -5.24 10.51 -11.94
N MET A 21 -4.77 11.74 -11.98
CA MET A 21 -5.60 12.95 -11.92
C MET A 21 -5.70 13.58 -13.30
N ASP A 22 -6.91 13.73 -13.83
CA ASP A 22 -7.10 14.48 -15.07
C ASP A 22 -6.82 15.99 -14.87
N GLY A 23 -6.17 16.61 -15.86
CA GLY A 23 -6.11 18.05 -16.01
C GLY A 23 -5.14 18.80 -15.08
N THR A 24 -4.08 18.17 -14.60
CA THR A 24 -3.00 18.88 -13.91
C THR A 24 -1.69 18.78 -14.69
N GLU A 25 -1.06 19.91 -14.96
CA GLU A 25 0.24 20.04 -15.66
C GLU A 25 1.40 19.20 -15.05
N TYR A 26 1.16 18.55 -13.92
CA TYR A 26 2.17 17.80 -13.16
C TYR A 26 2.18 16.29 -13.41
N MET A 27 1.28 15.75 -14.24
CA MET A 27 1.00 14.31 -14.24
C MET A 27 1.34 13.51 -15.49
N ASP A 28 1.56 14.14 -16.63
CA ASP A 28 1.63 13.40 -17.90
C ASP A 28 2.96 12.67 -18.15
N CYS A 29 4.07 13.18 -17.66
CA CYS A 29 5.38 12.61 -17.99
C CYS A 29 5.64 11.19 -17.46
N SER A 30 4.98 10.75 -16.37
CA SER A 30 5.25 9.41 -15.81
C SER A 30 4.41 8.31 -16.46
N ALA A 31 3.16 8.59 -16.81
CA ALA A 31 2.29 7.61 -17.44
C ALA A 31 2.73 7.30 -18.88
N GLU A 32 3.13 8.32 -19.64
CA GLU A 32 3.67 8.15 -20.99
C GLU A 32 4.96 7.32 -20.98
N GLU A 33 5.91 7.66 -20.11
CA GLU A 33 7.14 6.90 -19.93
C GLU A 33 6.85 5.44 -19.56
N ASP A 34 5.89 5.20 -18.65
CA ASP A 34 5.50 3.86 -18.24
C ASP A 34 4.90 3.05 -19.39
N ILE A 35 4.06 3.67 -20.20
CA ILE A 35 3.46 3.05 -21.39
C ILE A 35 4.53 2.77 -22.43
N GLU A 36 5.47 3.68 -22.68
CA GLU A 36 6.59 3.47 -23.60
C GLU A 36 7.46 2.29 -23.18
N LEU A 37 7.88 2.21 -21.92
CA LEU A 37 8.69 1.12 -21.38
C LEU A 37 7.94 -0.22 -21.43
N SER A 38 6.64 -0.21 -21.17
CA SER A 38 5.79 -1.39 -21.26
C SER A 38 5.61 -1.82 -22.71
N THR A 39 5.43 -0.89 -23.65
CA THR A 39 5.36 -1.14 -25.09
C THR A 39 6.67 -1.72 -25.61
N ALA A 40 7.80 -1.16 -25.24
CA ALA A 40 9.12 -1.65 -25.62
C ALA A 40 9.34 -3.09 -25.10
N THR A 41 8.88 -3.38 -23.87
CA THR A 41 8.91 -4.72 -23.30
C THR A 41 8.02 -5.68 -24.07
N ALA A 42 6.78 -5.30 -24.39
CA ALA A 42 5.85 -6.11 -25.18
C ALA A 42 6.43 -6.45 -26.55
N ARG A 43 6.97 -5.46 -27.26
CA ARG A 43 7.63 -5.65 -28.59
C ARG A 43 8.79 -6.62 -28.52
N LYS A 44 9.63 -6.53 -27.49
CA LYS A 44 10.78 -7.44 -27.30
C LYS A 44 10.38 -8.91 -27.26
N TYR A 45 9.21 -9.24 -26.71
CA TYR A 45 8.71 -10.60 -26.57
C TYR A 45 7.62 -10.96 -27.59
N GLY A 46 7.29 -10.05 -28.52
CA GLY A 46 6.23 -10.30 -29.52
C GLY A 46 4.83 -10.40 -28.87
N LEU A 47 4.59 -9.65 -27.80
CA LEU A 47 3.35 -9.66 -27.02
C LEU A 47 2.51 -8.42 -27.30
N SER A 48 1.21 -8.49 -26.99
CA SER A 48 0.31 -7.34 -27.01
C SER A 48 0.35 -6.58 -25.69
N LEU A 49 0.18 -5.25 -25.78
CA LEU A 49 -0.06 -4.35 -24.64
C LEU A 49 -1.36 -3.59 -24.89
N GLU A 50 -2.23 -3.60 -23.92
CA GLU A 50 -3.45 -2.82 -23.90
C GLU A 50 -3.44 -1.82 -22.74
N VAL A 51 -3.99 -0.62 -22.98
CA VAL A 51 -4.17 0.41 -21.94
C VAL A 51 -5.62 0.37 -21.47
N VAL A 52 -5.80 0.18 -20.17
CA VAL A 52 -7.11 0.12 -19.53
C VAL A 52 -7.28 1.34 -18.68
N ASP A 53 -8.22 2.19 -19.05
CA ASP A 53 -8.56 3.38 -18.28
C ASP A 53 -9.52 3.00 -17.13
N LEU A 54 -9.04 3.15 -15.90
CA LEU A 54 -9.78 2.97 -14.64
C LEU A 54 -9.67 4.22 -13.75
N HIS A 55 -9.48 5.38 -14.38
CA HIS A 55 -9.33 6.65 -13.70
C HIS A 55 -10.54 6.96 -12.81
N ARG A 56 -11.75 6.88 -13.38
CA ARG A 56 -12.99 7.16 -12.65
C ARG A 56 -13.19 6.21 -11.48
N GLU A 57 -13.03 4.92 -11.73
CA GLU A 57 -13.17 3.88 -10.69
C GLU A 57 -12.17 4.08 -9.56
N TYR A 58 -10.94 4.52 -9.88
CA TYR A 58 -9.93 4.85 -8.89
C TYR A 58 -10.39 6.02 -8.00
N TRP A 59 -10.87 7.11 -8.62
CA TRP A 59 -11.32 8.29 -7.90
C TRP A 59 -12.51 8.01 -7.00
N ASP A 60 -13.52 7.33 -7.52
CA ASP A 60 -14.76 7.04 -6.81
C ASP A 60 -14.53 6.08 -5.63
N ASN A 61 -13.58 5.17 -5.73
CA ASN A 61 -13.39 4.11 -4.73
C ASN A 61 -12.17 4.34 -3.82
N VAL A 62 -11.02 4.71 -4.38
CA VAL A 62 -9.76 4.76 -3.61
C VAL A 62 -9.46 6.16 -3.09
N ALA A 63 -9.54 7.18 -3.94
CA ALA A 63 -9.27 8.55 -3.54
C ALA A 63 -10.34 9.08 -2.58
N ALA A 64 -11.62 8.84 -2.87
CA ALA A 64 -12.74 9.21 -1.99
C ALA A 64 -12.64 8.51 -0.62
N TYR A 65 -12.30 7.22 -0.59
CA TYR A 65 -12.02 6.49 0.65
C TYR A 65 -10.90 7.14 1.45
N ALA A 66 -9.77 7.47 0.79
CA ALA A 66 -8.63 8.09 1.46
C ALA A 66 -9.02 9.43 2.08
N ILE A 67 -9.71 10.29 1.35
CA ILE A 67 -10.18 11.60 1.81
C ILE A 67 -11.15 11.45 3.00
N ASP A 68 -12.11 10.51 2.93
CA ASP A 68 -13.05 10.25 4.04
C ASP A 68 -12.32 9.82 5.32
N LYS A 69 -11.36 8.88 5.22
CA LYS A 69 -10.58 8.43 6.37
C LYS A 69 -9.71 9.53 6.96
N ILE A 70 -9.10 10.36 6.11
CA ILE A 70 -8.29 11.51 6.56
C ILE A 70 -9.17 12.53 7.30
N LYS A 71 -10.37 12.85 6.82
CA LYS A 71 -11.35 13.70 7.51
C LYS A 71 -11.72 13.17 8.90
N LYS A 72 -11.75 11.85 9.07
CA LYS A 72 -12.00 11.18 10.36
C LYS A 72 -10.75 11.08 11.23
N GLY A 73 -9.66 11.77 10.89
CA GLY A 73 -8.40 11.75 11.64
C GLY A 73 -7.58 10.47 11.51
N LEU A 74 -7.99 9.55 10.65
CA LEU A 74 -7.28 8.30 10.38
C LEU A 74 -6.16 8.51 9.36
N THR A 75 -5.26 7.55 9.28
CA THR A 75 -4.22 7.48 8.25
C THR A 75 -4.51 6.30 7.33
N PRO A 76 -5.19 6.52 6.19
CA PRO A 76 -5.51 5.44 5.26
C PRO A 76 -4.26 4.94 4.55
N ASN A 77 -4.32 3.70 4.06
CA ASN A 77 -3.37 3.18 3.08
C ASN A 77 -4.09 2.99 1.74
N PRO A 78 -4.02 3.97 0.82
CA PRO A 78 -4.70 3.90 -0.46
C PRO A 78 -4.15 2.80 -1.37
N ASP A 79 -2.87 2.39 -1.22
CA ASP A 79 -2.28 1.33 -2.05
C ASP A 79 -2.92 -0.04 -1.74
N VAL A 80 -3.26 -0.31 -0.49
CA VAL A 80 -4.02 -1.52 -0.10
C VAL A 80 -5.39 -1.55 -0.80
N MET A 81 -6.10 -0.41 -0.79
CA MET A 81 -7.41 -0.30 -1.42
C MET A 81 -7.32 -0.31 -2.95
N CYS A 82 -6.26 0.27 -3.52
CA CYS A 82 -5.99 0.18 -4.96
C CYS A 82 -5.80 -1.27 -5.41
N ASN A 83 -5.03 -2.06 -4.66
CA ASN A 83 -4.89 -3.49 -4.97
C ASN A 83 -6.23 -4.22 -4.91
N LYS A 84 -7.01 -4.05 -3.84
CA LYS A 84 -8.31 -4.69 -3.65
C LYS A 84 -9.35 -4.28 -4.69
N LEU A 85 -9.53 -2.97 -4.87
CA LEU A 85 -10.68 -2.42 -5.60
C LEU A 85 -10.40 -2.19 -7.08
N ILE A 86 -9.16 -1.81 -7.43
CA ILE A 86 -8.83 -1.46 -8.82
C ILE A 86 -8.09 -2.59 -9.52
N LYS A 87 -6.89 -2.98 -9.04
CA LYS A 87 -6.04 -3.94 -9.74
C LYS A 87 -6.63 -5.35 -9.76
N PHE A 88 -7.18 -5.80 -8.63
CA PHE A 88 -7.78 -7.13 -8.50
C PHE A 88 -9.30 -7.09 -8.33
N GLY A 89 -9.90 -5.90 -8.39
CA GLY A 89 -11.35 -5.67 -8.39
C GLY A 89 -11.84 -5.28 -9.78
N CYS A 90 -11.89 -3.97 -10.08
CA CYS A 90 -12.44 -3.45 -11.35
C CYS A 90 -11.75 -4.02 -12.59
N PHE A 91 -10.40 -4.13 -12.58
CA PHE A 91 -9.66 -4.73 -13.69
C PHE A 91 -10.05 -6.20 -13.87
N GLU A 92 -10.10 -6.97 -12.79
CA GLU A 92 -10.47 -8.39 -12.85
C GLU A 92 -11.88 -8.60 -13.37
N GLN A 93 -12.85 -7.80 -12.89
CA GLN A 93 -14.24 -7.86 -13.36
C GLN A 93 -14.39 -7.48 -14.83
N ARG A 94 -13.61 -6.52 -15.31
CA ARG A 94 -13.73 -5.98 -16.67
C ARG A 94 -12.97 -6.82 -17.69
N ILE A 95 -11.77 -7.28 -17.36
CA ILE A 95 -10.80 -7.89 -18.26
C ILE A 95 -10.27 -9.21 -17.71
N GLY A 96 -9.76 -9.23 -16.48
CA GLY A 96 -9.07 -10.38 -15.91
C GLY A 96 -9.91 -11.65 -15.84
N LYS A 97 -11.25 -11.52 -15.81
CA LYS A 97 -12.20 -12.64 -15.86
C LYS A 97 -12.01 -13.53 -17.10
N ASP A 98 -11.49 -12.97 -18.19
CA ASP A 98 -11.29 -13.66 -19.47
C ASP A 98 -9.93 -14.40 -19.54
N PHE A 99 -9.14 -14.36 -18.45
CA PHE A 99 -7.85 -15.01 -18.30
C PHE A 99 -7.85 -15.99 -17.12
N ASP A 100 -7.04 -17.03 -17.20
CA ASP A 100 -6.89 -18.01 -16.12
C ASP A 100 -6.19 -17.40 -14.90
N TYR A 101 -5.19 -16.55 -15.13
CA TYR A 101 -4.36 -15.95 -14.09
C TYR A 101 -4.03 -14.50 -14.39
N THR A 102 -3.86 -13.71 -13.32
CA THR A 102 -3.33 -12.35 -13.36
C THR A 102 -1.97 -12.31 -12.68
N ALA A 103 -0.93 -11.99 -13.45
CA ALA A 103 0.44 -11.91 -12.94
C ALA A 103 0.85 -10.47 -12.64
N THR A 104 1.49 -10.25 -11.49
CA THR A 104 1.95 -8.91 -11.09
C THR A 104 3.38 -8.93 -10.55
N GLY A 105 3.98 -7.73 -10.45
CA GLY A 105 5.32 -7.52 -9.91
C GLY A 105 5.37 -7.29 -8.41
N HIS A 106 4.35 -7.72 -7.65
CA HIS A 106 4.42 -7.65 -6.20
C HIS A 106 5.43 -8.67 -5.65
N TYR A 107 6.18 -8.25 -4.64
CA TYR A 107 7.00 -9.15 -3.82
C TYR A 107 6.09 -9.84 -2.81
N ALA A 108 5.49 -10.93 -3.25
CA ALA A 108 4.60 -11.82 -2.50
C ALA A 108 4.70 -13.21 -3.11
N THR A 109 4.13 -14.22 -2.47
CA THR A 109 4.01 -15.58 -3.01
C THR A 109 2.59 -16.11 -2.84
N THR A 110 2.23 -17.12 -3.61
CA THR A 110 1.06 -17.95 -3.37
C THR A 110 1.48 -19.37 -3.05
N LEU A 111 0.83 -19.99 -2.08
CA LEU A 111 1.11 -21.34 -1.61
C LEU A 111 -0.16 -22.18 -1.68
N GLN A 112 -0.06 -23.41 -2.19
CA GLN A 112 -1.15 -24.36 -2.16
C GLN A 112 -1.06 -25.21 -0.90
N ARG A 113 -2.08 -25.15 -0.04
CA ARG A 113 -2.15 -25.96 1.17
C ARG A 113 -3.59 -26.40 1.43
N ASN A 114 -3.78 -27.70 1.62
CA ASN A 114 -5.10 -28.31 1.87
C ASN A 114 -6.14 -27.93 0.80
N GLY A 115 -5.75 -27.92 -0.48
CA GLY A 115 -6.62 -27.57 -1.60
C GLY A 115 -7.03 -26.09 -1.68
N LYS A 116 -6.40 -25.22 -0.90
CA LYS A 116 -6.64 -23.79 -0.90
C LYS A 116 -5.38 -22.99 -1.23
N THR A 117 -5.59 -21.82 -1.85
CA THR A 117 -4.52 -20.87 -2.12
C THR A 117 -4.33 -19.93 -0.93
N TRP A 118 -3.10 -19.81 -0.48
CA TRP A 118 -2.70 -18.91 0.60
C TRP A 118 -1.78 -17.82 0.07
N LEU A 119 -1.94 -16.61 0.55
CA LEU A 119 -0.98 -15.54 0.35
C LEU A 119 0.21 -15.76 1.27
N GLY A 120 1.41 -15.77 0.72
CA GLY A 120 2.67 -15.94 1.45
C GLY A 120 3.59 -14.74 1.30
N THR A 121 4.49 -14.57 2.27
CA THR A 121 5.53 -13.52 2.24
C THR A 121 6.54 -13.78 1.12
N ALA A 122 7.18 -12.71 0.65
CA ALA A 122 8.25 -12.80 -0.31
C ALA A 122 9.55 -13.37 0.30
N LYS A 123 10.45 -13.86 -0.56
CA LYS A 123 11.82 -14.23 -0.16
C LYS A 123 12.61 -13.04 0.39
N ASP A 124 12.41 -11.85 -0.18
CA ASP A 124 13.07 -10.60 0.26
C ASP A 124 12.23 -9.92 1.36
N PRO A 125 12.65 -9.99 2.64
CA PRO A 125 11.85 -9.46 3.75
C PRO A 125 11.80 -7.92 3.78
N VAL A 126 12.77 -7.25 3.12
CA VAL A 126 12.81 -5.78 3.03
C VAL A 126 11.86 -5.28 1.93
N LYS A 127 11.63 -6.10 0.90
CA LYS A 127 10.76 -5.78 -0.22
C LYS A 127 9.40 -6.45 -0.16
N ASP A 128 9.16 -7.28 0.83
CA ASP A 128 7.87 -7.95 1.03
C ASP A 128 6.70 -6.96 0.97
N GLN A 129 5.72 -7.27 0.12
CA GLN A 129 4.56 -6.42 -0.16
C GLN A 129 3.23 -7.09 0.20
N THR A 130 3.26 -8.14 1.00
CA THR A 130 2.05 -8.85 1.42
C THR A 130 1.11 -8.00 2.25
N ASP A 131 1.63 -7.02 2.98
CA ASP A 131 0.83 -6.04 3.72
C ASP A 131 -0.02 -5.13 2.80
N PHE A 132 0.46 -4.83 1.59
CA PHE A 132 -0.33 -4.11 0.58
C PHE A 132 -1.45 -4.98 -0.05
N LEU A 133 -1.39 -6.29 0.14
CA LEU A 133 -2.38 -7.26 -0.33
C LEU A 133 -3.33 -7.75 0.79
N ALA A 134 -3.21 -7.21 2.01
CA ALA A 134 -3.93 -7.67 3.19
C ALA A 134 -5.46 -7.59 3.09
N GLN A 135 -6.00 -6.83 2.13
CA GLN A 135 -7.44 -6.64 1.96
C GLN A 135 -8.03 -7.35 0.73
N ILE A 136 -7.22 -8.08 -0.06
CA ILE A 136 -7.76 -8.89 -1.17
C ILE A 136 -8.57 -10.07 -0.60
N ASP A 137 -9.51 -10.60 -1.39
CA ASP A 137 -10.30 -11.76 -1.00
C ASP A 137 -9.75 -13.08 -1.58
N TYR A 138 -10.39 -14.19 -1.20
CA TYR A 138 -9.98 -15.52 -1.63
C TYR A 138 -10.07 -15.71 -3.15
N LEU A 139 -11.12 -15.19 -3.80
CA LEU A 139 -11.28 -15.30 -5.24
C LEU A 139 -10.17 -14.54 -5.96
N GLN A 140 -9.79 -13.37 -5.44
CA GLN A 140 -8.69 -12.59 -5.96
C GLN A 140 -7.36 -13.34 -5.82
N VAL A 141 -6.99 -13.79 -4.62
CA VAL A 141 -5.69 -14.45 -4.40
C VAL A 141 -5.55 -15.74 -5.19
N SER A 142 -6.65 -16.47 -5.41
CA SER A 142 -6.63 -17.74 -6.15
C SER A 142 -6.24 -17.62 -7.62
N LYS A 143 -6.40 -16.43 -8.21
CA LYS A 143 -6.03 -16.12 -9.60
C LYS A 143 -4.69 -15.40 -9.74
N LEU A 144 -4.02 -15.05 -8.63
CA LEU A 144 -2.81 -14.25 -8.68
C LEU A 144 -1.54 -15.09 -8.83
N LEU A 145 -0.64 -14.60 -9.68
CA LEU A 145 0.73 -15.07 -9.80
C LEU A 145 1.71 -13.96 -9.45
N PHE A 146 2.73 -14.31 -8.67
CA PHE A 146 3.80 -13.40 -8.26
C PHE A 146 5.16 -13.95 -8.71
N PRO A 147 5.52 -13.83 -10.00
CA PRO A 147 6.71 -14.49 -10.55
C PRO A 147 8.05 -14.06 -9.93
N ILE A 148 8.07 -12.92 -9.24
CA ILE A 148 9.28 -12.40 -8.56
C ILE A 148 9.28 -12.64 -7.05
N GLY A 149 8.23 -13.22 -6.48
CA GLY A 149 8.10 -13.42 -5.05
C GLY A 149 9.17 -14.31 -4.42
N GLY A 150 9.69 -15.28 -5.17
CA GLY A 150 10.79 -16.17 -4.78
C GLY A 150 12.18 -15.58 -4.99
N LEU A 151 12.32 -14.30 -5.34
CA LEU A 151 13.60 -13.66 -5.69
C LEU A 151 13.90 -12.49 -4.75
N MET A 152 15.20 -12.29 -4.48
CA MET A 152 15.68 -11.08 -3.83
C MET A 152 15.68 -9.90 -4.84
N LYS A 153 15.58 -8.68 -4.37
CA LYS A 153 15.56 -7.48 -5.23
C LYS A 153 16.77 -7.38 -6.16
N HIS A 154 17.96 -7.72 -5.67
CA HIS A 154 19.16 -7.69 -6.50
C HIS A 154 19.11 -8.75 -7.60
N GLU A 155 18.60 -9.97 -7.32
CA GLU A 155 18.40 -11.03 -8.32
C GLU A 155 17.44 -10.55 -9.43
N VAL A 156 16.32 -9.90 -9.06
CA VAL A 156 15.37 -9.32 -10.03
C VAL A 156 16.04 -8.27 -10.92
N ARG A 157 16.91 -7.43 -10.35
CA ARG A 157 17.67 -6.42 -11.12
C ARG A 157 18.67 -7.05 -12.06
N GLU A 158 19.37 -8.07 -11.62
CA GLU A 158 20.34 -8.81 -12.45
C GLU A 158 19.65 -9.50 -13.63
N ILE A 159 18.54 -10.21 -13.37
CA ILE A 159 17.72 -10.85 -14.42
C ILE A 159 17.25 -9.80 -15.44
N ALA A 160 16.77 -8.66 -14.98
CA ALA A 160 16.29 -7.59 -15.85
C ALA A 160 17.41 -6.99 -16.72
N LEU A 161 18.62 -6.83 -16.17
CA LEU A 161 19.80 -6.36 -16.90
C LEU A 161 20.26 -7.40 -17.95
N ASN A 162 20.39 -8.66 -17.55
CA ASN A 162 20.83 -9.75 -18.43
C ASN A 162 19.83 -9.99 -19.58
N ALA A 163 18.54 -9.84 -19.28
CA ALA A 163 17.50 -9.90 -20.30
C ALA A 163 17.41 -8.63 -21.16
N GLY A 164 18.22 -7.59 -20.91
CA GLY A 164 18.21 -6.33 -21.65
C GLY A 164 16.85 -5.64 -21.64
N LEU A 165 16.17 -5.65 -20.48
CA LEU A 165 14.85 -5.01 -20.35
C LEU A 165 15.00 -3.47 -20.33
N PRO A 166 14.14 -2.73 -21.05
CA PRO A 166 14.19 -1.26 -21.05
C PRO A 166 14.10 -0.63 -19.67
N SER A 167 13.33 -1.25 -18.77
CA SER A 167 13.11 -0.78 -17.40
C SER A 167 14.17 -1.25 -16.38
N ALA A 168 15.20 -2.00 -16.78
CA ALA A 168 16.16 -2.65 -15.85
C ALA A 168 16.87 -1.65 -14.91
N ARG A 169 17.15 -0.44 -15.39
CA ARG A 169 17.86 0.62 -14.62
C ARG A 169 16.91 1.63 -13.97
N ARG A 170 15.60 1.46 -14.12
CA ARG A 170 14.63 2.38 -13.56
C ARG A 170 14.67 2.36 -12.03
N LYS A 171 14.59 3.53 -11.41
CA LYS A 171 14.46 3.65 -9.95
C LYS A 171 13.12 3.08 -9.49
N ASP A 172 13.09 2.58 -8.25
CA ASP A 172 11.85 2.16 -7.63
C ASP A 172 10.90 3.35 -7.48
N SER A 173 9.61 3.11 -7.62
CA SER A 173 8.59 4.13 -7.32
C SER A 173 8.72 4.57 -5.87
N GLN A 174 8.65 5.87 -5.64
CA GLN A 174 8.70 6.50 -4.33
C GLN A 174 7.32 7.10 -4.03
N GLY A 175 6.75 6.79 -2.88
CA GLY A 175 5.48 7.36 -2.44
C GLY A 175 4.25 6.56 -2.88
N ILE A 176 3.09 7.21 -2.84
CA ILE A 176 1.80 6.62 -3.16
C ILE A 176 1.68 6.45 -4.67
N CYS A 177 1.37 5.24 -5.13
CA CYS A 177 1.38 4.87 -6.55
C CYS A 177 0.64 5.84 -7.48
N PHE A 178 -0.51 6.35 -7.05
CA PHE A 178 -1.37 7.19 -7.90
C PHE A 178 -1.02 8.67 -7.89
N LEU A 179 -0.29 9.14 -6.88
CA LEU A 179 0.09 10.55 -6.79
C LEU A 179 1.27 10.87 -7.72
N GLY A 180 1.97 9.85 -8.22
CA GLY A 180 3.15 10.06 -9.03
C GLY A 180 4.16 10.94 -8.31
N LYS A 181 4.44 12.12 -8.86
CA LYS A 181 5.35 13.11 -8.27
C LYS A 181 4.68 14.08 -7.30
N ILE A 182 3.35 13.99 -7.10
CA ILE A 182 2.63 14.91 -6.21
C ILE A 182 2.95 14.58 -4.75
N ASN A 183 3.27 15.60 -3.99
CA ASN A 183 3.45 15.46 -2.55
C ASN A 183 2.08 15.15 -1.88
N TYR A 184 2.06 14.20 -0.95
CA TYR A 184 0.87 13.83 -0.19
C TYR A 184 0.18 15.04 0.47
N ASN A 185 0.96 15.97 1.02
CA ASN A 185 0.39 17.16 1.67
C ASN A 185 -0.29 18.09 0.65
N ASP A 186 0.21 18.17 -0.59
CA ASP A 186 -0.42 18.98 -1.63
C ASP A 186 -1.73 18.36 -2.10
N PHE A 187 -1.78 17.02 -2.20
CA PHE A 187 -3.02 16.30 -2.45
C PHE A 187 -4.05 16.58 -1.33
N VAL A 188 -3.68 16.39 -0.07
CA VAL A 188 -4.58 16.63 1.07
C VAL A 188 -5.05 18.07 1.12
N ARG A 189 -4.16 19.05 0.89
CA ARG A 189 -4.46 20.48 0.84
C ARG A 189 -5.51 20.80 -0.21
N ARG A 190 -5.42 20.20 -1.38
CA ARG A 190 -6.37 20.43 -2.49
C ARG A 190 -7.81 20.06 -2.11
N PHE A 191 -8.00 18.99 -1.33
CA PHE A 191 -9.33 18.49 -0.98
C PHE A 191 -9.86 18.97 0.37
N LEU A 192 -8.96 19.22 1.34
CA LEU A 192 -9.34 19.58 2.70
C LEU A 192 -8.96 21.03 3.06
N GLY A 193 -8.17 21.69 2.21
CA GLY A 193 -7.66 23.02 2.50
C GLY A 193 -6.68 23.05 3.66
N GLU A 194 -6.52 24.23 4.24
CA GLU A 194 -5.75 24.46 5.45
C GLU A 194 -6.65 25.06 6.53
N LYS A 195 -6.48 24.62 7.78
CA LYS A 195 -7.16 25.15 8.96
C LYS A 195 -6.17 25.21 10.10
N GLU A 196 -5.86 26.42 10.57
CA GLU A 196 -4.95 26.56 11.70
C GLU A 196 -5.49 25.84 12.94
N GLY A 197 -4.60 25.12 13.65
CA GLY A 197 -4.87 24.41 14.88
C GLY A 197 -3.69 24.47 15.83
N MET A 198 -3.85 23.98 17.04
CA MET A 198 -2.83 24.04 18.08
C MET A 198 -2.02 22.77 18.19
N ILE A 199 -0.72 22.93 18.53
CA ILE A 199 0.15 21.84 18.95
C ILE A 199 0.32 21.96 20.47
N ILE A 200 -0.08 20.93 21.20
CA ILE A 200 -0.09 20.90 22.66
C ILE A 200 0.80 19.75 23.16
N GLU A 201 1.65 20.03 24.16
CA GLU A 201 2.37 18.99 24.89
C GLU A 201 1.39 18.17 25.72
N LEU A 202 1.40 16.84 25.53
CA LEU A 202 0.41 15.97 26.17
C LEU A 202 0.51 15.97 27.69
N GLU A 203 1.71 15.99 28.24
CA GLU A 203 2.00 15.85 29.66
C GLU A 203 1.69 17.12 30.45
N THR A 204 1.90 18.28 29.86
CA THR A 204 1.78 19.58 30.57
C THR A 204 0.57 20.41 30.16
N GLY A 205 -0.05 20.07 29.01
CA GLY A 205 -1.09 20.89 28.41
C GLY A 205 -0.59 22.20 27.81
N LYS A 206 0.74 22.40 27.74
CA LYS A 206 1.34 23.65 27.24
C LYS A 206 1.22 23.72 25.70
N LYS A 207 0.77 24.86 25.19
CA LYS A 207 0.81 25.17 23.77
C LYS A 207 2.27 25.35 23.32
N LEU A 208 2.69 24.57 22.34
CA LEU A 208 4.05 24.58 21.77
C LEU A 208 4.13 25.30 20.43
N GLY A 209 3.01 25.35 19.69
CA GLY A 209 2.97 25.95 18.36
C GLY A 209 1.61 25.81 17.68
N THR A 210 1.60 25.98 16.38
CA THR A 210 0.41 25.80 15.53
C THR A 210 0.72 24.87 14.35
N HIS A 211 -0.33 24.32 13.73
CA HIS A 211 -0.28 23.53 12.52
C HIS A 211 -1.37 23.96 11.54
N ARG A 212 -1.31 23.48 10.29
CA ARG A 212 -2.24 23.86 9.21
C ARG A 212 -3.41 22.91 9.00
N GLY A 213 -3.65 21.99 9.94
CA GLY A 213 -4.72 21.00 9.89
C GLY A 213 -4.25 19.66 10.47
N TYR A 214 -5.07 19.03 11.34
CA TYR A 214 -4.73 17.73 11.93
C TYR A 214 -4.54 16.64 10.86
N TRP A 215 -5.14 16.80 9.68
CA TRP A 215 -5.07 15.87 8.57
C TRP A 215 -3.69 15.78 7.90
N PHE A 216 -2.80 16.73 8.12
CA PHE A 216 -1.40 16.66 7.67
C PHE A 216 -0.51 15.85 8.62
N HIS A 217 -1.07 15.35 9.72
CA HIS A 217 -0.30 14.69 10.77
C HIS A 217 -0.76 13.26 11.01
N THR A 218 0.22 12.39 11.26
CA THR A 218 0.00 10.96 11.57
C THR A 218 0.55 10.66 12.95
N ILE A 219 -0.13 9.81 13.73
CA ILE A 219 0.36 9.34 15.03
C ILE A 219 1.73 8.66 14.86
N GLY A 220 2.70 9.03 15.69
CA GLY A 220 4.09 8.63 15.59
C GLY A 220 4.95 9.49 14.65
N GLN A 221 4.37 10.48 13.96
CA GLN A 221 5.12 11.40 13.13
C GLN A 221 6.06 12.26 13.96
N ARG A 222 7.34 12.34 13.52
CA ARG A 222 8.37 13.17 14.13
C ARG A 222 8.73 14.40 13.29
N LYS A 223 8.77 14.22 11.97
CA LYS A 223 9.21 15.28 11.04
C LYS A 223 8.06 16.23 10.69
N GLY A 224 8.38 17.49 10.39
CA GLY A 224 7.41 18.46 9.88
C GLY A 224 6.54 19.15 10.95
N LEU A 225 6.88 19.04 12.23
CA LEU A 225 6.15 19.70 13.32
C LEU A 225 6.57 21.17 13.54
N GLY A 226 7.76 21.57 13.06
CA GLY A 226 8.26 22.94 13.22
C GLY A 226 8.57 23.34 14.67
N LEU A 227 8.75 22.37 15.58
CA LEU A 227 9.00 22.60 16.99
C LEU A 227 10.48 22.48 17.33
N SER A 228 10.97 23.34 18.21
CA SER A 228 12.28 23.27 18.84
C SER A 228 12.25 22.44 20.12
N GLY A 229 13.44 22.07 20.66
CA GLY A 229 13.55 21.37 21.94
C GLY A 229 13.08 19.91 21.93
N GLY A 230 12.97 19.26 20.73
CA GLY A 230 12.58 17.86 20.59
C GLY A 230 13.65 16.84 20.94
N PRO A 231 13.42 15.55 20.55
CA PRO A 231 12.46 15.13 19.51
C PRO A 231 11.00 15.11 19.98
N TRP A 232 10.10 15.63 19.15
CA TRP A 232 8.66 15.60 19.38
C TRP A 232 7.98 14.57 18.48
N PHE A 233 6.98 13.86 19.01
CA PHE A 233 6.18 12.87 18.29
C PHE A 233 4.69 13.17 18.45
N VAL A 234 3.92 13.04 17.38
CA VAL A 234 2.46 13.12 17.45
C VAL A 234 1.91 11.90 18.16
N ILE A 235 1.16 12.10 19.22
CA ILE A 235 0.62 11.03 20.08
C ILE A 235 -0.89 10.87 19.91
N LYS A 236 -1.60 11.99 19.81
CA LYS A 236 -3.07 12.02 19.74
C LYS A 236 -3.51 13.16 18.84
N LYS A 237 -4.67 13.01 18.21
CA LYS A 237 -5.34 14.06 17.46
C LYS A 237 -6.74 14.28 18.03
N ASP A 238 -7.11 15.52 18.27
CA ASP A 238 -8.49 15.94 18.49
C ASP A 238 -9.00 16.58 17.21
N ILE A 239 -9.90 15.86 16.54
CA ILE A 239 -10.40 16.26 15.23
C ILE A 239 -11.47 17.35 15.32
N GLN A 240 -12.19 17.43 16.46
CA GLN A 240 -13.25 18.43 16.67
C GLN A 240 -12.63 19.79 16.95
N GLU A 241 -11.66 19.83 17.85
CA GLU A 241 -10.96 21.05 18.25
C GLU A 241 -9.78 21.40 17.33
N ASN A 242 -9.46 20.54 16.35
CA ASN A 242 -8.30 20.69 15.46
C ASN A 242 -6.99 20.84 16.25
N ILE A 243 -6.75 19.95 17.21
CA ILE A 243 -5.56 19.94 18.07
C ILE A 243 -4.74 18.68 17.79
N ILE A 244 -3.42 18.81 17.74
CA ILE A 244 -2.50 17.68 17.83
C ILE A 244 -1.75 17.71 19.16
N TYR A 245 -1.71 16.57 19.84
CA TYR A 245 -0.95 16.39 21.05
C TYR A 245 0.38 15.72 20.72
N VAL A 246 1.46 16.26 21.27
CA VAL A 246 2.82 15.77 21.05
C VAL A 246 3.51 15.47 22.39
N SER A 247 4.46 14.53 22.37
CA SER A 247 5.32 14.18 23.50
C SER A 247 6.77 14.06 23.05
N ARG A 248 7.70 14.27 23.97
CA ARG A 248 9.15 14.13 23.72
C ARG A 248 9.60 12.66 23.62
N GLY A 249 8.85 11.74 24.20
CA GLY A 249 9.12 10.32 24.18
C GLY A 249 8.10 9.57 23.32
N TYR A 250 8.57 8.78 22.34
CA TYR A 250 7.74 7.80 21.65
C TYR A 250 8.10 6.41 22.16
N GLY A 251 7.66 6.12 23.38
CA GLY A 251 7.77 4.79 23.96
C GLY A 251 6.54 3.97 23.58
N VAL A 252 6.64 3.07 22.61
CA VAL A 252 5.53 2.21 22.15
C VAL A 252 4.84 1.51 23.33
N LYS A 253 5.62 1.02 24.30
CA LYS A 253 5.10 0.35 25.50
C LYS A 253 4.36 1.26 26.47
N THR A 254 4.78 2.52 26.61
CA THR A 254 4.16 3.47 27.53
C THR A 254 2.92 4.15 26.96
N GLN A 255 2.79 4.20 25.64
CA GLN A 255 1.70 4.92 24.97
C GLN A 255 0.55 4.04 24.52
N TYR A 256 0.84 2.77 24.14
CA TYR A 256 -0.17 1.85 23.61
C TYR A 256 -0.36 0.60 24.48
N GLY A 257 0.43 0.45 25.54
CA GLY A 257 0.41 -0.78 26.34
C GLY A 257 0.87 -2.00 25.57
N ASN A 258 0.44 -3.18 26.03
CA ASN A 258 0.71 -4.46 25.39
C ASN A 258 -0.52 -4.99 24.63
N GLU A 259 -1.60 -4.24 24.55
CA GLU A 259 -2.88 -4.64 23.99
C GLU A 259 -3.31 -3.69 22.89
N LEU A 260 -3.84 -4.25 21.80
CA LEU A 260 -4.46 -3.53 20.70
C LEU A 260 -5.87 -4.09 20.52
N ARG A 261 -6.88 -3.23 20.55
CA ARG A 261 -8.24 -3.61 20.16
C ARG A 261 -8.38 -3.49 18.65
N ILE A 262 -8.87 -4.57 18.02
CA ILE A 262 -9.04 -4.67 16.59
C ILE A 262 -10.50 -5.02 16.32
N ASN A 263 -11.12 -4.27 15.42
CA ASN A 263 -12.47 -4.54 14.91
C ASN A 263 -12.38 -4.88 13.43
N ASP A 264 -13.41 -5.47 12.88
CA ASP A 264 -13.59 -5.71 11.45
C ASP A 264 -12.47 -6.55 10.81
N PHE A 265 -12.32 -7.80 11.29
CA PHE A 265 -11.36 -8.73 10.72
C PHE A 265 -11.69 -9.09 9.27
N HIS A 266 -10.66 -9.07 8.43
CA HIS A 266 -10.69 -9.59 7.08
C HIS A 266 -9.77 -10.79 6.96
N PHE A 267 -10.34 -11.96 6.64
CA PHE A 267 -9.59 -13.20 6.41
C PHE A 267 -9.56 -13.50 4.92
N ILE A 268 -8.37 -13.67 4.35
CA ILE A 268 -8.22 -13.93 2.91
C ILE A 268 -8.62 -15.37 2.57
N THR A 269 -8.08 -16.35 3.28
CA THR A 269 -8.28 -17.77 2.95
C THR A 269 -9.20 -18.48 3.94
N ASP A 270 -8.87 -18.46 5.21
CA ASP A 270 -9.65 -19.13 6.25
C ASP A 270 -9.83 -18.24 7.48
N ASN A 271 -11.00 -18.36 8.10
CA ASN A 271 -11.24 -17.78 9.42
C ASN A 271 -10.73 -18.73 10.51
N PRO A 272 -9.64 -18.43 11.21
CA PRO A 272 -9.06 -19.32 12.20
C PRO A 272 -9.94 -19.50 13.45
N TRP A 273 -10.89 -18.59 13.71
CA TRP A 273 -11.83 -18.68 14.83
C TRP A 273 -12.77 -19.87 14.75
N GLN A 274 -12.98 -20.44 13.55
CA GLN A 274 -13.86 -21.60 13.38
C GLN A 274 -13.27 -22.89 13.97
N SER A 275 -11.95 -22.96 14.10
CA SER A 275 -11.23 -24.17 14.55
C SER A 275 -10.42 -23.97 15.83
N ALA A 276 -10.16 -22.76 16.23
CA ALA A 276 -9.41 -22.42 17.44
C ALA A 276 -10.37 -21.81 18.46
N GLY A 277 -10.18 -22.12 19.73
CA GLY A 277 -10.96 -21.52 20.82
C GLY A 277 -10.87 -19.98 20.82
N LYS A 278 -11.11 -19.37 21.98
CA LYS A 278 -11.10 -17.90 22.12
C LYS A 278 -9.70 -17.25 22.02
N GLU A 279 -8.63 -18.02 21.91
CA GLU A 279 -7.25 -17.53 21.89
C GLU A 279 -6.43 -18.23 20.81
N ILE A 280 -5.66 -17.45 20.04
CA ILE A 280 -4.82 -17.96 18.95
C ILE A 280 -3.46 -17.27 19.03
N ASP A 281 -2.37 -18.06 18.99
CA ASP A 281 -1.02 -17.54 18.80
C ASP A 281 -0.85 -17.05 17.36
N ILE A 282 -0.39 -15.82 17.21
CA ILE A 282 -0.18 -15.18 15.91
C ILE A 282 1.20 -14.54 15.81
N THR A 283 1.63 -14.33 14.57
CA THR A 283 2.64 -13.35 14.23
C THR A 283 1.99 -12.25 13.41
N PHE A 284 2.32 -11.00 13.68
CA PHE A 284 1.67 -9.86 13.05
C PHE A 284 2.65 -8.70 12.79
N LYS A 285 2.23 -7.79 11.92
CA LYS A 285 2.87 -6.50 11.67
C LYS A 285 1.86 -5.39 11.91
N ILE A 286 2.26 -4.32 12.61
CA ILE A 286 1.43 -3.12 12.77
C ILE A 286 1.66 -2.16 11.60
N ARG A 287 2.88 -2.15 11.06
CA ARG A 287 3.31 -1.32 9.94
C ARG A 287 4.17 -2.14 8.99
N HIS A 288 4.47 -1.57 7.83
CA HIS A 288 5.46 -2.15 6.92
C HIS A 288 6.84 -2.21 7.60
N THR A 289 7.17 -3.37 8.12
CA THR A 289 8.45 -3.70 8.77
C THR A 289 8.94 -5.05 8.27
N PRO A 290 10.25 -5.30 8.19
CA PRO A 290 10.77 -6.61 7.78
C PRO A 290 10.41 -7.73 8.75
N GLU A 291 10.24 -7.41 10.02
CA GLU A 291 10.07 -8.38 11.11
C GLU A 291 8.61 -8.50 11.54
N PHE A 292 8.24 -9.72 11.91
CA PHE A 292 6.96 -10.02 12.54
C PHE A 292 7.08 -9.98 14.07
N THR A 293 6.06 -9.44 14.73
CA THR A 293 5.90 -9.49 16.19
C THR A 293 5.06 -10.70 16.55
N LYS A 294 5.44 -11.42 17.61
CA LYS A 294 4.63 -12.49 18.20
C LYS A 294 3.59 -11.90 19.15
N GLY A 295 2.40 -12.49 19.16
CA GLY A 295 1.33 -12.08 20.05
C GLY A 295 0.21 -13.11 20.09
N LYS A 296 -0.80 -12.80 20.87
CA LYS A 296 -2.02 -13.59 20.99
C LYS A 296 -3.21 -12.76 20.50
N LEU A 297 -4.04 -13.37 19.73
CA LEU A 297 -5.32 -12.83 19.31
C LEU A 297 -6.38 -13.45 20.22
N VAL A 298 -7.12 -12.60 20.93
CA VAL A 298 -8.16 -13.02 21.89
C VAL A 298 -9.51 -12.50 21.42
N GLN A 299 -10.51 -13.35 21.38
CA GLN A 299 -11.88 -12.96 21.07
C GLN A 299 -12.60 -12.58 22.38
N GLU A 300 -13.06 -11.34 22.51
CA GLU A 300 -13.88 -10.84 23.60
C GLU A 300 -15.37 -11.17 23.42
#